data_c81f485ad96e967de01c96f218531dee
#
_entry.id   c81f485ad96e967de01c96f218531dee
#
_cell.length_a   1.000
_cell.length_b   1.000
_cell.length_c   1.000
_cell.angle_alpha   90.00
_cell.angle_beta   90.00
_cell.angle_gamma   90.00
#
_symmetry.space_group_name_H-M   'P 1'
#
loop_
_entity.id
_entity.type
_entity.pdbx_description
1 polymer ?
#
loop_
_entity_poly.entity_id
_entity_poly.type
_entity_poly.pdbx_seq_one_letter_code
_entity_poly.pdbx_strand_id
1 'polypeptide(L)'
;MHGGSVGEGGNIGEGYENWAKAIKEVEDIGVKVLVENTAGGKNSVARYMDSIERLWEVIGHLNVGLCLDTCHTWAGGIPTIDAVKGFKKLVKKIDLIHFNDSKDGFESSRDRHENLGKGKIPKEELEYVIKNAKTDIIVETPNGPDAQKKDIAWIRRRLKK
;
A
#
# COMPACT_ATOMS: atom_id res chain seq x y z
N MET A 1 2.37 -3.96 -7.79
CA MET A 1 1.47 -3.42 -8.85
C MET A 1 0.30 -2.73 -8.19
N HIS A 2 -0.02 -1.48 -8.56
CA HIS A 2 -1.19 -0.77 -8.06
C HIS A 2 -2.49 -1.52 -8.37
N GLY A 3 -3.45 -1.51 -7.44
CA GLY A 3 -4.74 -2.16 -7.61
C GLY A 3 -5.60 -1.65 -8.78
N GLY A 4 -5.26 -0.47 -9.28
CA GLY A 4 -5.93 0.12 -10.44
C GLY A 4 -7.34 0.67 -10.17
N SER A 5 -8.00 1.08 -11.24
CA SER A 5 -9.35 1.64 -11.23
C SER A 5 -10.10 1.24 -12.50
N VAL A 6 -11.38 1.01 -12.40
CA VAL A 6 -12.24 0.74 -13.57
C VAL A 6 -12.78 2.04 -14.20
N GLY A 7 -12.41 3.18 -13.65
CA GLY A 7 -12.81 4.49 -14.17
C GLY A 7 -14.24 4.89 -13.84
N GLU A 8 -14.67 6.01 -14.43
CA GLU A 8 -16.00 6.55 -14.24
C GLU A 8 -17.04 5.71 -14.96
N GLY A 9 -18.10 5.29 -14.26
CA GLY A 9 -19.15 4.42 -14.81
C GLY A 9 -18.77 2.95 -14.95
N GLY A 10 -17.52 2.57 -14.68
CA GLY A 10 -17.09 1.17 -14.69
C GLY A 10 -17.63 0.38 -13.50
N ASN A 11 -17.80 -0.93 -13.71
CA ASN A 11 -18.21 -1.86 -12.68
C ASN A 11 -16.99 -2.36 -11.89
N ILE A 12 -16.92 -2.06 -10.62
CA ILE A 12 -15.79 -2.46 -9.76
C ILE A 12 -15.65 -4.00 -9.66
N GLY A 13 -16.74 -4.75 -9.76
CA GLY A 13 -16.71 -6.22 -9.80
C GLY A 13 -15.92 -6.76 -10.99
N GLU A 14 -16.03 -6.12 -12.16
CA GLU A 14 -15.20 -6.47 -13.33
C GLU A 14 -13.71 -6.22 -13.07
N GLY A 15 -13.38 -5.20 -12.26
CA GLY A 15 -12.01 -4.95 -11.84
C GLY A 15 -11.44 -6.09 -11.01
N TYR A 16 -12.22 -6.66 -10.09
CA TYR A 16 -11.80 -7.83 -9.30
C TYR A 16 -11.61 -9.07 -10.17
N GLU A 17 -12.54 -9.34 -11.09
CA GLU A 17 -12.44 -10.45 -12.03
C GLU A 17 -11.24 -10.33 -12.98
N ASN A 18 -10.94 -9.12 -13.44
CA ASN A 18 -9.77 -8.84 -14.28
C ASN A 18 -8.46 -9.10 -13.52
N TRP A 19 -8.40 -8.78 -12.22
CA TRP A 19 -7.28 -9.16 -11.38
C TRP A 19 -7.09 -10.68 -11.30
N ALA A 20 -8.18 -11.43 -11.08
CA ALA A 20 -8.11 -12.90 -11.02
C ALA A 20 -7.59 -13.50 -12.33
N LYS A 21 -8.03 -12.97 -13.48
CA LYS A 21 -7.55 -13.39 -14.80
C LYS A 21 -6.06 -13.08 -14.97
N ALA A 22 -5.65 -11.83 -14.70
CA ALA A 22 -4.28 -11.40 -14.88
C ALA A 22 -3.29 -12.20 -14.00
N ILE A 23 -3.64 -12.50 -12.74
CA ILE A 23 -2.79 -13.30 -11.86
C ILE A 23 -2.60 -14.70 -12.41
N LYS A 24 -3.67 -15.35 -12.92
CA LYS A 24 -3.59 -16.68 -13.53
C LYS A 24 -2.71 -16.70 -14.78
N GLU A 25 -2.75 -15.65 -15.60
CA GLU A 25 -1.91 -15.53 -16.80
C GLU A 25 -0.41 -15.44 -16.50
N VAL A 26 -0.05 -14.96 -15.31
CA VAL A 26 1.35 -14.78 -14.89
C VAL A 26 1.78 -15.78 -13.81
N GLU A 27 0.97 -16.79 -13.50
CA GLU A 27 1.25 -17.75 -12.42
C GLU A 27 2.55 -18.52 -12.65
N ASP A 28 2.87 -18.83 -13.91
CA ASP A 28 4.04 -19.63 -14.30
C ASP A 28 5.38 -18.85 -14.31
N ILE A 29 5.36 -17.54 -14.11
CA ILE A 29 6.60 -16.73 -14.13
C ILE A 29 7.51 -16.95 -12.91
N GLY A 30 7.06 -17.72 -11.91
CA GLY A 30 7.83 -18.08 -10.72
C GLY A 30 8.03 -16.92 -9.72
N VAL A 31 7.37 -15.78 -9.93
CA VAL A 31 7.43 -14.60 -9.03
C VAL A 31 6.04 -14.29 -8.50
N LYS A 32 5.95 -14.11 -7.17
CA LYS A 32 4.69 -13.73 -6.52
C LYS A 32 4.30 -12.30 -6.87
N VAL A 33 3.11 -12.11 -7.41
CA VAL A 33 2.55 -10.79 -7.67
C VAL A 33 2.08 -10.16 -6.36
N LEU A 34 2.49 -8.91 -6.08
CA LEU A 34 1.99 -8.15 -4.95
C LEU A 34 1.03 -7.06 -5.44
N VAL A 35 -0.19 -7.08 -4.93
CA VAL A 35 -1.17 -6.01 -5.16
C VAL A 35 -0.95 -4.91 -4.13
N GLU A 36 -0.84 -3.69 -4.61
CA GLU A 36 -0.61 -2.51 -3.80
C GLU A 36 -1.90 -1.69 -3.66
N ASN A 37 -2.17 -1.21 -2.44
CA ASN A 37 -3.25 -0.25 -2.22
C ASN A 37 -2.99 1.06 -2.96
N THR A 38 -4.05 1.81 -3.27
CA THR A 38 -3.98 3.03 -4.10
C THR A 38 -4.43 4.27 -3.35
N ALA A 39 -3.80 5.41 -3.65
CA ALA A 39 -4.09 6.70 -3.03
C ALA A 39 -5.45 7.28 -3.43
N GLY A 40 -5.88 7.02 -4.66
CA GLY A 40 -7.07 7.64 -5.23
C GLY A 40 -7.56 6.94 -6.48
N GLY A 41 -8.44 7.63 -7.19
CA GLY A 41 -9.11 7.10 -8.37
C GLY A 41 -10.58 6.81 -8.12
N LYS A 42 -11.40 7.13 -9.14
CA LYS A 42 -12.82 6.84 -9.11
C LYS A 42 -13.01 5.35 -9.37
N ASN A 43 -13.81 4.66 -8.57
CA ASN A 43 -13.97 3.20 -8.62
C ASN A 43 -12.61 2.46 -8.54
N SER A 44 -11.76 2.88 -7.62
CA SER A 44 -10.46 2.27 -7.38
C SER A 44 -10.63 0.90 -6.70
N VAL A 45 -9.97 -0.12 -7.27
CA VAL A 45 -10.14 -1.52 -6.86
C VAL A 45 -9.50 -1.79 -5.48
N ALA A 46 -8.43 -1.07 -5.14
CA ALA A 46 -7.68 -1.28 -3.90
C ALA A 46 -7.43 0.02 -3.11
N ARG A 47 -8.46 0.87 -2.97
CA ARG A 47 -8.35 2.12 -2.22
C ARG A 47 -8.89 2.01 -0.80
N TYR A 48 -10.13 1.56 -0.64
CA TYR A 48 -10.81 1.46 0.65
C TYR A 48 -10.72 0.06 1.21
N MET A 49 -10.81 -0.09 2.53
CA MET A 49 -10.72 -1.40 3.18
C MET A 49 -11.75 -2.39 2.64
N ASP A 50 -12.99 -1.97 2.47
CA ASP A 50 -14.07 -2.80 1.93
C ASP A 50 -13.81 -3.25 0.49
N SER A 51 -13.25 -2.39 -0.36
CA SER A 51 -12.89 -2.77 -1.73
C SER A 51 -11.70 -3.72 -1.77
N ILE A 52 -10.72 -3.54 -0.87
CA ILE A 52 -9.58 -4.45 -0.72
C ILE A 52 -10.05 -5.82 -0.19
N GLU A 53 -10.95 -5.85 0.78
CA GLU A 53 -11.53 -7.09 1.31
C GLU A 53 -12.25 -7.88 0.20
N ARG A 54 -13.09 -7.21 -0.59
CA ARG A 54 -13.78 -7.83 -1.74
C ARG A 54 -12.82 -8.30 -2.83
N LEU A 55 -11.77 -7.53 -3.11
CA LEU A 55 -10.72 -7.99 -4.03
C LEU A 55 -10.09 -9.29 -3.51
N TRP A 56 -9.79 -9.37 -2.21
CA TRP A 56 -9.18 -10.56 -1.60
C TRP A 56 -10.10 -11.78 -1.55
N GLU A 57 -11.42 -11.59 -1.47
CA GLU A 57 -12.40 -12.68 -1.65
C GLU A 57 -12.24 -13.36 -3.02
N VAL A 58 -11.89 -12.55 -4.05
CA VAL A 58 -11.75 -13.04 -5.44
C VAL A 58 -10.36 -13.60 -5.72
N ILE A 59 -9.28 -12.96 -5.22
CA ILE A 59 -7.90 -13.33 -5.60
C ILE A 59 -7.09 -14.00 -4.50
N GLY A 60 -7.54 -13.94 -3.24
CA GLY A 60 -6.72 -14.36 -2.08
C GLY A 60 -6.36 -15.85 -2.03
N HIS A 61 -7.01 -16.68 -2.86
CA HIS A 61 -6.68 -18.08 -3.02
C HIS A 61 -5.60 -18.35 -4.10
N LEU A 62 -5.22 -17.32 -4.88
CA LEU A 62 -4.21 -17.38 -5.92
C LEU A 62 -2.81 -17.07 -5.35
N ASN A 63 -1.75 -17.25 -6.15
CA ASN A 63 -0.38 -16.91 -5.77
C ASN A 63 -0.14 -15.39 -5.79
N VAL A 64 -0.81 -14.69 -4.89
CA VAL A 64 -0.78 -13.23 -4.77
C VAL A 64 -0.43 -12.81 -3.34
N GLY A 65 0.17 -11.65 -3.20
CA GLY A 65 0.45 -11.02 -1.92
C GLY A 65 0.04 -9.56 -1.87
N LEU A 66 0.27 -8.93 -0.73
CA LEU A 66 -0.12 -7.56 -0.47
C LEU A 66 1.11 -6.69 -0.22
N CYS A 67 1.20 -5.59 -0.99
CA CYS A 67 2.09 -4.48 -0.72
C CYS A 67 1.30 -3.34 -0.07
N LEU A 68 1.76 -2.85 1.08
CA LEU A 68 1.19 -1.69 1.74
C LEU A 68 2.04 -0.46 1.44
N ASP A 69 1.46 0.53 0.74
CA ASP A 69 2.05 1.87 0.66
C ASP A 69 1.43 2.80 1.70
N THR A 70 2.28 3.43 2.52
CA THR A 70 1.84 4.30 3.62
C THR A 70 1.32 5.65 3.14
N CYS A 71 1.86 6.21 2.06
CA CYS A 71 1.32 7.42 1.43
C CYS A 71 -0.06 7.13 0.84
N HIS A 72 -0.22 5.99 0.18
CA HIS A 72 -1.49 5.61 -0.44
C HIS A 72 -2.58 5.33 0.60
N THR A 73 -2.28 4.72 1.74
CA THR A 73 -3.28 4.54 2.80
C THR A 73 -3.77 5.89 3.30
N TRP A 74 -2.86 6.81 3.61
CA TRP A 74 -3.15 8.15 4.09
C TRP A 74 -3.94 8.97 3.07
N ALA A 75 -3.45 9.06 1.83
CA ALA A 75 -4.10 9.79 0.76
C ALA A 75 -5.43 9.14 0.32
N GLY A 76 -5.55 7.83 0.47
CA GLY A 76 -6.74 7.05 0.18
C GLY A 76 -7.85 7.17 1.21
N GLY A 77 -7.55 7.70 2.42
CA GLY A 77 -8.52 7.88 3.49
C GLY A 77 -8.56 6.73 4.50
N ILE A 78 -7.48 5.92 4.58
CA ILE A 78 -7.31 4.90 5.60
C ILE A 78 -6.19 5.34 6.55
N PRO A 79 -6.46 5.58 7.85
CA PRO A 79 -5.39 5.83 8.82
C PRO A 79 -4.36 4.70 8.76
N THR A 80 -3.08 5.03 8.72
CA THR A 80 -2.01 4.05 8.44
C THR A 80 -1.94 2.93 9.49
N ILE A 81 -2.29 3.26 10.74
CA ILE A 81 -2.42 2.27 11.83
C ILE A 81 -3.54 1.26 11.53
N ASP A 82 -4.68 1.75 11.07
CA ASP A 82 -5.84 0.92 10.79
C ASP A 82 -5.62 0.06 9.54
N ALA A 83 -4.89 0.59 8.55
CA ALA A 83 -4.45 -0.17 7.39
C ALA A 83 -3.60 -1.39 7.80
N VAL A 84 -2.57 -1.19 8.65
CA VAL A 84 -1.75 -2.32 9.14
C VAL A 84 -2.59 -3.35 9.88
N LYS A 85 -3.53 -2.91 10.74
CA LYS A 85 -4.41 -3.83 11.48
C LYS A 85 -5.37 -4.58 10.55
N GLY A 86 -6.01 -3.87 9.61
CA GLY A 86 -6.95 -4.43 8.65
C GLY A 86 -6.27 -5.42 7.70
N PHE A 87 -5.15 -5.02 7.11
CA PHE A 87 -4.40 -5.88 6.20
C PHE A 87 -3.89 -7.15 6.89
N LYS A 88 -3.46 -7.08 8.14
CA LYS A 88 -3.06 -8.28 8.91
C LYS A 88 -4.23 -9.22 9.24
N LYS A 89 -5.45 -8.73 9.28
CA LYS A 89 -6.64 -9.59 9.40
C LYS A 89 -6.98 -10.27 8.08
N LEU A 90 -6.79 -9.54 6.98
CA LEU A 90 -7.10 -10.00 5.64
C LEU A 90 -6.07 -11.02 5.12
N VAL A 91 -4.78 -10.74 5.34
CA VAL A 91 -3.67 -11.60 4.92
C VAL A 91 -2.85 -12.04 6.15
N LYS A 92 -2.34 -13.26 6.15
CA LYS A 92 -1.50 -13.77 7.27
C LYS A 92 -0.25 -12.90 7.49
N LYS A 93 0.27 -12.29 6.42
CA LYS A 93 1.46 -11.45 6.41
C LYS A 93 1.34 -10.40 5.31
N ILE A 94 1.64 -9.13 5.62
CA ILE A 94 1.92 -8.11 4.62
C ILE A 94 3.26 -8.49 3.99
N ASP A 95 3.33 -8.61 2.66
CA ASP A 95 4.51 -9.14 1.97
C ASP A 95 5.60 -8.08 1.80
N LEU A 96 5.19 -6.82 1.57
CA LEU A 96 6.09 -5.69 1.35
C LEU A 96 5.47 -4.39 1.85
N ILE A 97 6.31 -3.44 2.22
CA ILE A 97 5.88 -2.06 2.49
C ILE A 97 6.64 -1.11 1.58
N HIS A 98 5.90 -0.29 0.85
CA HIS A 98 6.39 0.98 0.32
C HIS A 98 6.20 2.02 1.42
N PHE A 99 7.32 2.47 1.99
CA PHE A 99 7.29 3.29 3.19
C PHE A 99 7.64 4.73 2.87
N ASN A 100 6.62 5.52 2.73
CA ASN A 100 6.68 6.90 2.28
C ASN A 100 5.90 7.80 3.24
N ASP A 101 6.31 9.06 3.39
CA ASP A 101 5.44 10.09 3.95
C ASP A 101 4.58 10.69 2.82
N SER A 102 3.54 11.44 3.15
CA SER A 102 2.65 12.06 2.18
C SER A 102 2.82 13.57 2.18
N LYS A 103 2.97 14.16 1.00
CA LYS A 103 2.99 15.61 0.82
C LYS A 103 1.64 16.26 1.11
N ASP A 104 0.55 15.52 0.87
CA ASP A 104 -0.82 16.00 1.00
C ASP A 104 -1.49 15.52 2.29
N GLY A 105 -2.60 16.17 2.65
CA GLY A 105 -3.41 15.81 3.81
C GLY A 105 -4.14 14.48 3.66
N PHE A 106 -4.71 14.03 4.76
CA PHE A 106 -5.53 12.84 4.83
C PHE A 106 -6.68 12.89 3.81
N GLU A 107 -6.93 11.75 3.13
CA GLU A 107 -8.00 11.58 2.14
C GLU A 107 -7.91 12.53 0.91
N SER A 108 -6.71 13.01 0.63
CA SER A 108 -6.46 13.95 -0.49
C SER A 108 -6.67 13.33 -1.87
N SER A 109 -6.69 12.02 -1.99
CA SER A 109 -6.70 11.24 -3.24
C SER A 109 -5.49 11.53 -4.15
N ARG A 110 -4.40 12.08 -3.60
CA ARG A 110 -3.20 12.48 -4.34
C ARG A 110 -2.03 11.60 -3.95
N ASP A 111 -1.52 10.89 -4.93
CA ASP A 111 -0.29 10.11 -4.81
C ASP A 111 0.91 11.04 -4.99
N ARG A 112 1.38 11.61 -3.87
CA ARG A 112 2.58 12.45 -3.83
C ARG A 112 3.40 12.14 -2.59
N HIS A 113 4.44 11.34 -2.79
CA HIS A 113 5.37 10.96 -1.74
C HIS A 113 6.17 12.15 -1.19
N GLU A 114 6.52 12.07 0.08
CA GLU A 114 7.44 12.98 0.76
C GLU A 114 8.47 12.19 1.58
N ASN A 115 9.59 12.82 1.88
CA ASN A 115 10.62 12.23 2.74
C ASN A 115 10.10 12.03 4.17
N LEU A 116 10.52 10.97 4.83
CA LEU A 116 10.01 10.55 6.13
C LEU A 116 10.15 11.63 7.22
N GLY A 117 9.03 11.95 7.84
CA GLY A 117 8.91 12.97 8.88
C GLY A 117 8.90 14.42 8.36
N LYS A 118 8.72 14.61 7.06
CA LYS A 118 8.56 15.93 6.42
C LYS A 118 7.18 16.14 5.81
N GLY A 119 6.38 15.09 5.70
CA GLY A 119 5.04 15.11 5.16
C GLY A 119 3.94 15.34 6.18
N LYS A 120 2.76 14.85 5.87
CA LYS A 120 1.53 15.06 6.63
C LYS A 120 1.05 13.83 7.41
N ILE A 121 1.68 12.66 7.21
CA ILE A 121 1.35 11.48 8.00
C ILE A 121 1.86 11.70 9.43
N PRO A 122 1.02 11.52 10.46
CA PRO A 122 1.48 11.61 11.84
C PRO A 122 2.66 10.68 12.09
N LYS A 123 3.68 11.20 12.75
CA LYS A 123 4.91 10.46 13.01
C LYS A 123 4.66 9.16 13.79
N GLU A 124 3.69 9.18 14.68
CA GLU A 124 3.27 8.05 15.48
C GLU A 124 2.70 6.92 14.62
N GLU A 125 2.00 7.25 13.56
CA GLU A 125 1.47 6.28 12.59
C GLU A 125 2.60 5.63 11.79
N LEU A 126 3.56 6.41 11.29
CA LEU A 126 4.75 5.88 10.62
C LEU A 126 5.56 4.97 11.56
N GLU A 127 5.76 5.37 12.82
CA GLU A 127 6.46 4.56 13.81
C GLU A 127 5.70 3.26 14.14
N TYR A 128 4.37 3.30 14.16
CA TYR A 128 3.54 2.11 14.35
C TYR A 128 3.75 1.10 13.23
N VAL A 129 3.77 1.56 11.96
CA VAL A 129 4.00 0.68 10.80
C VAL A 129 5.32 -0.07 10.95
N ILE A 130 6.43 0.65 11.18
CA ILE A 130 7.77 0.05 11.32
C ILE A 130 7.79 -1.04 12.40
N LYS A 131 7.17 -0.76 13.54
CA LYS A 131 7.19 -1.69 14.70
C LYS A 131 6.28 -2.90 14.51
N ASN A 132 5.21 -2.76 13.74
CA ASN A 132 4.13 -3.76 13.71
C ASN A 132 4.00 -4.52 12.40
N ALA A 133 4.39 -3.99 11.26
CA ALA A 133 4.21 -4.68 9.99
C ALA A 133 5.12 -5.91 9.85
N LYS A 134 6.35 -5.86 10.38
CA LYS A 134 7.31 -6.98 10.45
C LYS A 134 7.59 -7.62 9.09
N THR A 135 7.88 -6.81 8.10
CA THR A 135 8.21 -7.22 6.73
C THR A 135 9.26 -6.30 6.13
N ASP A 136 9.72 -6.62 4.92
CA ASP A 136 10.67 -5.80 4.19
C ASP A 136 10.07 -4.44 3.84
N ILE A 137 10.93 -3.41 3.84
CA ILE A 137 10.55 -2.02 3.60
C ILE A 137 11.38 -1.47 2.44
N ILE A 138 10.70 -0.88 1.47
CA ILE A 138 11.29 -0.08 0.39
C ILE A 138 10.85 1.37 0.58
N VAL A 139 11.76 2.32 0.37
CA VAL A 139 11.44 3.75 0.34
C VAL A 139 11.39 4.22 -1.12
N GLU A 140 10.31 4.89 -1.50
CA GLU A 140 10.11 5.49 -2.82
C GLU A 140 10.04 7.01 -2.70
N THR A 141 10.69 7.53 -1.67
CA THR A 141 10.67 8.94 -1.32
C THR A 141 11.42 9.80 -2.34
N PRO A 142 11.01 11.06 -2.55
CA PRO A 142 11.59 11.96 -3.53
C PRO A 142 13.00 12.45 -3.14
N ASN A 143 13.56 13.30 -4.02
CA ASN A 143 14.82 14.04 -3.82
C ASN A 143 16.11 13.19 -3.89
N GLY A 144 16.01 12.01 -4.53
CA GLY A 144 17.16 11.21 -4.94
C GLY A 144 17.88 10.43 -3.83
N PRO A 145 18.99 9.76 -4.16
CA PRO A 145 19.62 8.76 -3.30
C PRO A 145 20.08 9.27 -1.93
N ASP A 146 20.57 10.51 -1.85
CA ASP A 146 21.02 11.08 -0.56
C ASP A 146 19.87 11.35 0.40
N ALA A 147 18.69 11.73 -0.11
CA ALA A 147 17.49 11.88 0.69
C ALA A 147 16.95 10.52 1.14
N GLN A 148 16.88 9.55 0.24
CA GLN A 148 16.48 8.18 0.54
C GLN A 148 17.39 7.52 1.58
N LYS A 149 18.71 7.76 1.50
CA LYS A 149 19.68 7.32 2.52
C LYS A 149 19.36 7.88 3.92
N LYS A 150 18.91 9.14 4.00
CA LYS A 150 18.46 9.75 5.26
C LYS A 150 17.16 9.11 5.76
N ASP A 151 16.24 8.78 4.87
CA ASP A 151 14.99 8.08 5.19
C ASP A 151 15.26 6.66 5.72
N ILE A 152 16.13 5.90 5.08
CA ILE A 152 16.58 4.61 5.58
C ILE A 152 17.22 4.73 6.98
N ALA A 153 18.03 5.75 7.19
CA ALA A 153 18.61 6.02 8.53
C ALA A 153 17.54 6.42 9.55
N TRP A 154 16.47 7.11 9.12
CA TRP A 154 15.32 7.46 9.96
C TRP A 154 14.59 6.18 10.44
N ILE A 155 14.35 5.21 9.54
CA ILE A 155 13.75 3.91 9.84
C ILE A 155 14.63 3.13 10.83
N ARG A 156 15.92 2.96 10.52
CA ARG A 156 16.87 2.19 11.34
C ARG A 156 16.98 2.70 12.77
N ARG A 157 16.94 4.02 12.98
CA ARG A 157 16.95 4.59 14.34
C ARG A 157 15.72 4.23 15.16
N ARG A 158 14.58 3.97 14.52
CA ARG A 158 13.32 3.64 15.19
C ARG A 158 13.13 2.16 15.46
N LEU A 159 13.74 1.32 14.65
CA LEU A 159 13.78 -0.13 14.88
C LEU A 159 14.67 -0.52 16.08
N LYS A 160 15.63 0.36 16.44
CA LYS A 160 16.55 0.12 17.57
C LYS A 160 15.98 0.52 18.94
N LYS A 161 14.84 1.18 18.97
CA LYS A 161 14.12 1.59 20.19
C LYS A 161 12.99 0.61 20.50
#